data_56a4b40a3a557748971e2d180a24e7e9
#
_entry.id   56a4b40a3a557748971e2d180a24e7e9
#
_cell.length_a   1.000
_cell.length_b   1.000
_cell.length_c   1.000
_cell.angle_alpha   90.00
_cell.angle_beta   90.00
_cell.angle_gamma   90.00
#
_symmetry.space_group_name_H-M   'P 1'
#
loop_
_entity.id
_entity.type
_entity.pdbx_description
1 polymer ?
#
loop_
_entity_poly.entity_id
_entity_poly.type
_entity_poly.pdbx_seq_one_letter_code
_entity_poly.pdbx_strand_id
1 'polypeptide(L)'
;MNLAQKQIVEFIKSAINAEKRNVNINEQIDWKEIIDLSREHKVEALVYSALSNEIKESILSELLNSWKKEVFMSGVTQQRHMKEMENVLKEFNKGNIDVLVLKGLVIRDLYPSPTLRTMSDADIVIKEEDLEKSKEVLTKIGYIEYKQTPNDFMFIKSGCLPIELHWDLADDHFFKQISKFEEDMWPNILPVNIGEAHANEMGLEDLAIFQCIHMAKHIVYRGFGIRHLIDFALLVNKRGNEIDWFNFLDRCKKYGIYKFVLQVMLVCNELFDMVIPRQIESIVDNDNSYLNEFIRDIFESGVHGKKDFVSSMAYNFAHTDNEDNGKNKSPFKKYMNFLFPKVETMSDTYNYAKKYKVLHPVAWGHHLVRGVFNKDYSINEKIKFTTETVTISQKRKDLINWLEL
;
A
#
# COMPACT_ATOMS: atom_id res chain seq x y z
N MET A 1 19.75 -5.53 -1.05
CA MET A 1 19.58 -4.48 -0.03
C MET A 1 20.90 -3.79 0.23
N ASN A 2 20.88 -2.43 0.38
CA ASN A 2 22.02 -1.63 0.84
C ASN A 2 22.17 -1.72 2.37
N LEU A 3 23.20 -1.03 2.94
CA LEU A 3 23.49 -1.09 4.37
C LEU A 3 22.36 -0.51 5.23
N ALA A 4 21.78 0.63 4.85
CA ALA A 4 20.67 1.27 5.57
C ALA A 4 19.42 0.39 5.59
N GLN A 5 19.06 -0.23 4.46
CA GLN A 5 17.96 -1.17 4.36
C GLN A 5 18.13 -2.38 5.28
N LYS A 6 19.32 -2.99 5.29
CA LYS A 6 19.62 -4.11 6.20
C LYS A 6 19.50 -3.68 7.67
N GLN A 7 20.02 -2.50 8.02
CA GLN A 7 19.97 -2.01 9.39
C GLN A 7 18.54 -1.71 9.86
N ILE A 8 17.69 -1.14 8.98
CA ILE A 8 16.27 -0.92 9.29
C ILE A 8 15.55 -2.26 9.54
N VAL A 9 15.83 -3.28 8.74
CA VAL A 9 15.26 -4.62 8.93
C VAL A 9 15.63 -5.18 10.31
N GLU A 10 16.90 -5.06 10.74
CA GLU A 10 17.32 -5.51 12.06
C GLU A 10 16.63 -4.74 13.21
N PHE A 11 16.43 -3.42 13.06
CA PHE A 11 15.64 -2.66 14.03
C PHE A 11 14.18 -3.10 14.07
N ILE A 12 13.58 -3.35 12.91
CA ILE A 12 12.18 -3.82 12.83
C ILE A 12 12.07 -5.21 13.47
N LYS A 13 12.98 -6.15 13.14
CA LYS A 13 13.02 -7.47 13.80
C LYS A 13 13.06 -7.35 15.31
N SER A 14 13.93 -6.48 15.83
CA SER A 14 14.04 -6.24 17.28
C SER A 14 12.76 -5.63 17.86
N ALA A 15 12.08 -4.75 17.12
CA ALA A 15 10.87 -4.10 17.59
C ALA A 15 9.65 -5.03 17.66
N ILE A 16 9.46 -5.89 16.63
CA ILE A 16 8.24 -6.71 16.50
C ILE A 16 8.33 -8.09 17.17
N ASN A 17 9.54 -8.59 17.40
CA ASN A 17 9.71 -9.86 18.09
C ASN A 17 9.71 -9.68 19.63
N ALA A 18 9.12 -10.63 20.35
CA ALA A 18 8.97 -10.56 21.80
C ALA A 18 10.33 -10.54 22.56
N GLU A 19 11.34 -11.14 21.99
CA GLU A 19 12.71 -11.11 22.49
C GLU A 19 13.43 -9.89 21.92
N LYS A 20 13.61 -8.85 22.73
CA LYS A 20 14.43 -7.70 22.37
C LYS A 20 15.85 -8.17 22.03
N ARG A 21 16.17 -8.26 20.77
CA ARG A 21 17.53 -8.58 20.30
C ARG A 21 18.41 -7.35 20.43
N ASN A 22 19.65 -7.54 20.92
CA ASN A 22 20.65 -6.49 20.79
C ASN A 22 20.97 -6.31 19.31
N VAL A 23 20.59 -5.15 18.77
CA VAL A 23 20.88 -4.81 17.38
C VAL A 23 22.32 -4.37 17.28
N ASN A 24 23.13 -5.10 16.53
CA ASN A 24 24.49 -4.68 16.21
C ASN A 24 24.44 -3.56 15.18
N ILE A 25 25.15 -2.47 15.43
CA ILE A 25 25.25 -1.35 14.51
C ILE A 25 26.51 -1.51 13.69
N ASN A 26 26.39 -1.31 12.38
CA ASN A 26 27.54 -1.12 11.53
C ASN A 26 28.04 0.34 11.68
N GLU A 27 29.32 0.52 11.99
CA GLU A 27 29.92 1.84 12.20
C GLU A 27 29.86 2.78 10.98
N GLN A 28 29.58 2.23 9.79
CA GLN A 28 29.52 2.98 8.53
C GLN A 28 28.09 3.45 8.16
N ILE A 29 27.09 3.27 9.06
CA ILE A 29 25.71 3.69 8.74
C ILE A 29 25.57 5.23 8.79
N ASP A 30 24.79 5.75 7.84
CA ASP A 30 24.31 7.12 7.86
C ASP A 30 22.93 7.16 8.56
N TRP A 31 22.90 7.72 9.76
CA TRP A 31 21.66 7.87 10.53
C TRP A 31 20.60 8.70 9.81
N LYS A 32 21.01 9.66 8.99
CA LYS A 32 20.07 10.45 8.18
C LYS A 32 19.39 9.56 7.15
N GLU A 33 20.16 8.71 6.45
CA GLU A 33 19.59 7.74 5.50
C GLU A 33 18.62 6.78 6.18
N ILE A 34 18.97 6.26 7.39
CA ILE A 34 18.07 5.40 8.19
C ILE A 34 16.75 6.11 8.48
N ILE A 35 16.81 7.35 8.95
CA ILE A 35 15.61 8.11 9.34
C ILE A 35 14.76 8.41 8.09
N ASP A 36 15.37 8.88 7.02
CA ASP A 36 14.65 9.23 5.79
C ASP A 36 13.99 8.00 5.15
N LEU A 37 14.68 6.87 5.09
CA LEU A 37 14.14 5.61 4.60
C LEU A 37 13.01 5.08 5.51
N SER A 38 13.13 5.19 6.83
CA SER A 38 12.08 4.78 7.76
C SER A 38 10.81 5.64 7.63
N ARG A 39 10.95 6.94 7.36
CA ARG A 39 9.83 7.86 7.04
C ARG A 39 9.14 7.48 5.73
N GLU A 40 9.94 7.17 4.70
CA GLU A 40 9.41 6.77 3.40
C GLU A 40 8.53 5.52 3.50
N HIS A 41 8.89 4.61 4.38
CA HIS A 41 8.14 3.39 4.65
C HIS A 41 7.12 3.51 5.79
N LYS A 42 6.99 4.68 6.43
CA LYS A 42 6.08 4.93 7.57
C LYS A 42 6.32 3.97 8.75
N VAL A 43 7.58 3.69 9.04
CA VAL A 43 8.05 2.83 10.15
C VAL A 43 8.98 3.55 11.11
N GLU A 44 9.09 4.88 11.02
CA GLU A 44 10.00 5.71 11.80
C GLU A 44 9.81 5.58 13.32
N ALA A 45 8.57 5.44 13.78
CA ALA A 45 8.25 5.24 15.18
C ALA A 45 8.63 3.82 15.65
N LEU A 46 8.40 2.82 14.79
CA LEU A 46 8.74 1.43 15.07
C LEU A 46 10.27 1.25 15.16
N VAL A 47 11.03 1.79 14.19
CA VAL A 47 12.50 1.76 14.18
C VAL A 47 13.05 2.48 15.40
N TYR A 48 12.54 3.68 15.74
CA TYR A 48 12.96 4.43 16.92
C TYR A 48 12.74 3.64 18.23
N SER A 49 11.65 2.87 18.31
CA SER A 49 11.32 2.08 19.51
C SER A 49 12.31 0.94 19.79
N ALA A 50 13.05 0.51 18.76
CA ALA A 50 14.08 -0.55 18.86
C ALA A 50 15.45 -0.03 19.30
N LEU A 51 15.66 1.30 19.33
CA LEU A 51 16.98 1.87 19.68
C LEU A 51 17.26 1.70 21.18
N SER A 52 18.38 1.03 21.52
CA SER A 52 18.91 1.01 22.88
C SER A 52 19.47 2.39 23.28
N ASN A 53 19.80 2.57 24.55
CA ASN A 53 20.42 3.82 25.00
C ASN A 53 21.81 4.01 24.40
N GLU A 54 22.60 2.95 24.30
CA GLU A 54 23.94 2.95 23.71
C GLU A 54 23.85 3.40 22.22
N ILE A 55 22.85 2.88 21.49
CA ILE A 55 22.62 3.28 20.09
C ILE A 55 22.25 4.75 20.01
N LYS A 56 21.36 5.25 20.87
CA LYS A 56 20.98 6.65 20.91
C LYS A 56 22.14 7.59 21.18
N GLU A 57 23.10 7.18 22.01
CA GLU A 57 24.30 7.95 22.31
C GLU A 57 25.24 8.08 21.08
N SER A 58 25.19 7.16 20.13
CA SER A 58 25.97 7.22 18.87
C SER A 58 25.39 8.16 17.83
N ILE A 59 24.15 8.64 18.02
CA ILE A 59 23.46 9.52 17.07
C ILE A 59 23.74 10.99 17.45
N LEU A 60 24.03 11.83 16.46
CA LEU A 60 24.18 13.28 16.69
C LEU A 60 22.96 13.82 17.45
N SER A 61 23.21 14.53 18.55
CA SER A 61 22.16 14.98 19.50
C SER A 61 21.05 15.79 18.83
N GLU A 62 21.38 16.63 17.86
CA GLU A 62 20.40 17.41 17.11
C GLU A 62 19.46 16.51 16.30
N LEU A 63 20.02 15.54 15.59
CA LEU A 63 19.29 14.58 14.78
C LEU A 63 18.39 13.68 15.65
N LEU A 64 18.94 13.17 16.75
CA LEU A 64 18.20 12.34 17.70
C LEU A 64 17.01 13.10 18.32
N ASN A 65 17.24 14.35 18.74
CA ASN A 65 16.18 15.18 19.34
C ASN A 65 15.08 15.52 18.34
N SER A 66 15.44 15.78 17.08
CA SER A 66 14.46 15.98 16.01
C SER A 66 13.63 14.73 15.79
N TRP A 67 14.26 13.57 15.67
CA TRP A 67 13.56 12.28 15.48
C TRP A 67 12.68 11.92 16.67
N LYS A 68 13.17 12.07 17.90
CA LYS A 68 12.38 11.88 19.13
C LYS A 68 11.14 12.73 19.16
N LYS A 69 11.25 14.03 18.81
CA LYS A 69 10.12 14.95 18.73
C LYS A 69 9.10 14.50 17.70
N GLU A 70 9.55 14.10 16.52
CA GLU A 70 8.70 13.60 15.44
C GLU A 70 7.92 12.36 15.86
N VAL A 71 8.59 11.35 16.41
CA VAL A 71 7.96 10.11 16.91
C VAL A 71 6.95 10.40 18.01
N PHE A 72 7.29 11.29 18.96
CA PHE A 72 6.36 11.70 20.00
C PHE A 72 5.11 12.37 19.43
N MET A 73 5.29 13.32 18.52
CA MET A 73 4.17 14.03 17.88
C MET A 73 3.32 13.10 17.00
N SER A 74 3.96 12.15 16.33
CA SER A 74 3.26 11.09 15.59
C SER A 74 2.37 10.27 16.53
N GLY A 75 2.90 9.82 17.67
CA GLY A 75 2.13 9.07 18.66
C GLY A 75 0.90 9.82 19.18
N VAL A 76 1.06 11.11 19.53
CA VAL A 76 -0.05 12.00 19.95
C VAL A 76 -1.09 12.13 18.82
N THR A 77 -0.63 12.29 17.60
CA THR A 77 -1.50 12.41 16.43
C THR A 77 -2.30 11.13 16.21
N GLN A 78 -1.66 9.96 16.30
CA GLN A 78 -2.35 8.67 16.16
C GLN A 78 -3.41 8.45 17.23
N GLN A 79 -3.16 8.85 18.49
CA GLN A 79 -4.15 8.77 19.55
C GLN A 79 -5.37 9.67 19.27
N ARG A 80 -5.12 10.90 18.80
CA ARG A 80 -6.19 11.83 18.41
C ARG A 80 -7.00 11.28 17.24
N HIS A 81 -6.35 10.72 16.22
CA HIS A 81 -7.01 10.09 15.08
C HIS A 81 -7.95 8.96 15.51
N MET A 82 -7.52 8.12 16.45
CA MET A 82 -8.37 7.04 16.96
C MET A 82 -9.57 7.56 17.74
N LYS A 83 -9.39 8.63 18.53
CA LYS A 83 -10.50 9.24 19.24
C LYS A 83 -11.52 9.87 18.28
N GLU A 84 -11.04 10.47 17.19
CA GLU A 84 -11.94 11.01 16.15
C GLU A 84 -12.64 9.86 15.40
N MET A 85 -11.96 8.76 15.08
CA MET A 85 -12.60 7.59 14.46
C MET A 85 -13.67 6.98 15.37
N GLU A 86 -13.43 6.90 16.66
CA GLU A 86 -14.46 6.50 17.63
C GLU A 86 -15.71 7.40 17.53
N ASN A 87 -15.51 8.73 17.46
CA ASN A 87 -16.62 9.69 17.31
C ASN A 87 -17.37 9.51 15.98
N VAL A 88 -16.62 9.32 14.87
CA VAL A 88 -17.21 9.05 13.55
C VAL A 88 -18.07 7.80 13.60
N LEU A 89 -17.55 6.70 14.12
CA LEU A 89 -18.30 5.44 14.21
C LEU A 89 -19.52 5.54 15.15
N LYS A 90 -19.44 6.31 16.24
CA LYS A 90 -20.61 6.61 17.09
C LYS A 90 -21.72 7.32 16.33
N GLU A 91 -21.39 8.24 15.43
CA GLU A 91 -22.40 8.90 14.59
C GLU A 91 -23.01 7.95 13.54
N PHE A 92 -22.20 7.05 12.96
CA PHE A 92 -22.70 5.97 12.12
C PHE A 92 -23.64 5.03 12.90
N ASN A 93 -23.30 4.67 14.14
CA ASN A 93 -24.15 3.84 15.00
C ASN A 93 -25.50 4.51 15.29
N LYS A 94 -25.52 5.83 15.59
CA LYS A 94 -26.78 6.59 15.74
C LYS A 94 -27.64 6.59 14.48
N GLY A 95 -26.99 6.52 13.33
CA GLY A 95 -27.61 6.37 12.03
C GLY A 95 -28.05 4.95 11.70
N ASN A 96 -27.82 3.95 12.55
CA ASN A 96 -27.98 2.53 12.23
C ASN A 96 -27.32 2.16 10.89
N ILE A 97 -26.07 2.62 10.70
CA ILE A 97 -25.23 2.29 9.55
C ILE A 97 -24.18 1.28 10.03
N ASP A 98 -24.17 0.10 9.42
CA ASP A 98 -23.17 -0.91 9.67
C ASP A 98 -21.87 -0.54 8.95
N VAL A 99 -20.76 -0.49 9.70
CA VAL A 99 -19.44 -0.15 9.17
C VAL A 99 -18.50 -1.33 9.35
N LEU A 100 -17.84 -1.74 8.27
CA LEU A 100 -16.71 -2.66 8.30
C LEU A 100 -15.42 -1.84 8.31
N VAL A 101 -14.63 -1.94 9.38
CA VAL A 101 -13.33 -1.26 9.50
C VAL A 101 -12.21 -2.13 8.93
N LEU A 102 -11.29 -1.50 8.21
CA LEU A 102 -10.24 -2.21 7.50
C LEU A 102 -8.83 -1.89 8.01
N LYS A 103 -7.88 -2.75 7.63
CA LYS A 103 -6.42 -2.49 7.72
C LYS A 103 -5.97 -1.90 9.06
N GLY A 104 -5.54 -0.63 9.01
CA GLY A 104 -4.92 0.07 10.11
C GLY A 104 -5.74 0.18 11.37
N LEU A 105 -7.06 0.23 11.26
CA LEU A 105 -7.96 0.31 12.40
C LEU A 105 -8.00 -0.99 13.23
N VAL A 106 -7.69 -2.13 12.59
CA VAL A 106 -7.69 -3.46 13.21
C VAL A 106 -6.26 -3.93 13.54
N ILE A 107 -5.35 -3.83 12.56
CA ILE A 107 -4.00 -4.43 12.63
C ILE A 107 -3.10 -3.73 13.65
N ARG A 108 -3.33 -2.44 13.93
CA ARG A 108 -2.51 -1.66 14.86
C ARG A 108 -2.35 -2.29 16.25
N ASP A 109 -3.35 -3.04 16.70
CA ASP A 109 -3.34 -3.70 18.00
C ASP A 109 -2.42 -4.93 18.04
N LEU A 110 -1.96 -5.38 16.87
CA LEU A 110 -0.91 -6.39 16.73
C LEU A 110 0.51 -5.82 16.91
N TYR A 111 0.70 -4.49 16.85
CA TYR A 111 2.01 -3.87 17.09
C TYR A 111 2.36 -3.89 18.60
N PRO A 112 3.65 -3.74 18.95
CA PRO A 112 4.06 -3.65 20.39
C PRO A 112 3.38 -2.50 21.13
N SER A 113 3.05 -1.43 20.42
CA SER A 113 2.13 -0.37 20.85
C SER A 113 1.34 0.08 19.63
N PRO A 114 0.02 0.26 19.74
CA PRO A 114 -0.82 0.69 18.61
C PRO A 114 -0.38 2.01 17.95
N THR A 115 0.29 2.88 18.69
CA THR A 115 0.81 4.17 18.17
C THR A 115 2.03 4.02 17.27
N LEU A 116 2.70 2.86 17.27
CA LEU A 116 3.84 2.57 16.41
C LEU A 116 3.42 2.25 14.96
N ARG A 117 2.14 1.94 14.75
CA ARG A 117 1.59 1.81 13.41
C ARG A 117 0.98 3.14 12.97
N THR A 118 1.74 3.89 12.20
CA THR A 118 1.30 5.17 11.66
C THR A 118 0.23 4.96 10.59
N MET A 119 -0.92 5.62 10.73
CA MET A 119 -2.00 5.65 9.73
C MET A 119 -2.03 7.00 9.03
N SER A 120 -2.23 7.00 7.72
CA SER A 120 -2.38 8.19 6.87
C SER A 120 -3.85 8.47 6.52
N ASP A 121 -4.67 7.43 6.58
CA ASP A 121 -6.08 7.35 6.21
C ASP A 121 -6.79 6.30 7.07
N ALA A 122 -8.10 6.32 7.06
CA ALA A 122 -8.96 5.29 7.63
C ALA A 122 -9.83 4.72 6.51
N ASP A 123 -9.61 3.46 6.18
CA ASP A 123 -10.46 2.74 5.24
C ASP A 123 -11.65 2.14 5.98
N ILE A 124 -12.85 2.47 5.55
CA ILE A 124 -14.11 1.88 6.05
C ILE A 124 -15.00 1.47 4.89
N VAL A 125 -15.73 0.39 5.06
CA VAL A 125 -16.68 -0.12 4.07
C VAL A 125 -18.09 -0.07 4.63
N ILE A 126 -19.01 0.37 3.81
CA ILE A 126 -20.44 0.37 4.08
C ILE A 126 -21.17 -0.36 2.96
N LYS A 127 -22.43 -0.72 3.19
CA LYS A 127 -23.28 -1.21 2.11
C LYS A 127 -23.64 -0.06 1.18
N GLU A 128 -23.74 -0.34 -0.13
CA GLU A 128 -24.08 0.67 -1.13
C GLU A 128 -25.41 1.38 -0.82
N GLU A 129 -26.39 0.68 -0.25
CA GLU A 129 -27.68 1.24 0.17
C GLU A 129 -27.57 2.31 1.26
N ASP A 130 -26.47 2.30 2.06
CA ASP A 130 -26.20 3.29 3.13
C ASP A 130 -25.31 4.45 2.66
N LEU A 131 -24.93 4.51 1.39
CA LEU A 131 -23.94 5.46 0.88
C LEU A 131 -24.35 6.91 1.11
N GLU A 132 -25.53 7.33 0.65
CA GLU A 132 -25.97 8.71 0.78
C GLU A 132 -26.13 9.11 2.25
N LYS A 133 -26.67 8.24 3.08
CA LYS A 133 -26.79 8.45 4.52
C LYS A 133 -25.43 8.61 5.20
N SER A 134 -24.45 7.81 4.78
CA SER A 134 -23.07 7.90 5.28
C SER A 134 -22.41 9.24 4.93
N LYS A 135 -22.62 9.73 3.71
CA LYS A 135 -22.15 11.06 3.26
C LYS A 135 -22.79 12.19 4.09
N GLU A 136 -24.08 12.10 4.36
CA GLU A 136 -24.79 13.05 5.21
C GLU A 136 -24.21 13.07 6.64
N VAL A 137 -23.98 11.90 7.24
CA VAL A 137 -23.37 11.77 8.57
C VAL A 137 -21.99 12.41 8.60
N LEU A 138 -21.11 12.09 7.66
CA LEU A 138 -19.75 12.65 7.60
C LEU A 138 -19.77 14.17 7.40
N THR A 139 -20.64 14.67 6.53
CA THR A 139 -20.80 16.11 6.30
C THR A 139 -21.28 16.84 7.55
N LYS A 140 -22.26 16.27 8.27
CA LYS A 140 -22.81 16.84 9.51
C LYS A 140 -21.75 16.99 10.61
N ILE A 141 -20.78 16.08 10.68
CA ILE A 141 -19.68 16.14 11.65
C ILE A 141 -18.45 16.90 11.13
N GLY A 142 -18.59 17.59 9.99
CA GLY A 142 -17.61 18.53 9.46
C GLY A 142 -16.55 17.94 8.54
N TYR A 143 -16.75 16.74 8.01
CA TYR A 143 -15.94 16.22 6.91
C TYR A 143 -16.45 16.78 5.58
N ILE A 144 -15.53 16.99 4.66
CA ILE A 144 -15.79 17.52 3.31
C ILE A 144 -15.36 16.44 2.30
N GLU A 145 -16.22 16.15 1.34
CA GLU A 145 -15.88 15.27 0.22
C GLU A 145 -14.75 15.95 -0.59
N TYR A 146 -13.62 15.25 -0.72
CA TYR A 146 -12.42 15.77 -1.39
C TYR A 146 -12.21 15.14 -2.77
N LYS A 147 -12.47 13.84 -2.90
CA LYS A 147 -12.25 13.09 -4.13
C LYS A 147 -13.23 11.93 -4.20
N GLN A 148 -13.63 11.59 -5.41
CA GLN A 148 -14.41 10.41 -5.72
C GLN A 148 -13.63 9.52 -6.69
N THR A 149 -13.69 8.21 -6.47
CA THR A 149 -13.31 7.17 -7.43
C THR A 149 -14.55 6.33 -7.78
N PRO A 150 -14.47 5.36 -8.68
CA PRO A 150 -15.62 4.48 -8.96
C PRO A 150 -16.13 3.71 -7.73
N ASN A 151 -15.26 3.42 -6.74
CA ASN A 151 -15.54 2.49 -5.66
C ASN A 151 -15.43 3.11 -4.26
N ASP A 152 -15.00 4.37 -4.15
CA ASP A 152 -14.82 5.07 -2.87
C ASP A 152 -14.99 6.58 -2.97
N PHE A 153 -15.25 7.20 -1.80
CA PHE A 153 -15.14 8.63 -1.57
C PHE A 153 -14.07 8.92 -0.52
N MET A 154 -13.18 9.86 -0.80
CA MET A 154 -12.28 10.41 0.21
C MET A 154 -12.91 11.62 0.88
N PHE A 155 -13.05 11.57 2.20
CA PHE A 155 -13.50 12.66 3.05
C PHE A 155 -12.34 13.21 3.88
N ILE A 156 -12.24 14.53 3.97
CA ILE A 156 -11.21 15.22 4.75
C ILE A 156 -11.83 16.18 5.77
N LYS A 157 -11.15 16.28 6.92
CA LYS A 157 -11.46 17.27 7.96
C LYS A 157 -10.15 17.77 8.55
N SER A 158 -10.01 19.09 8.72
CA SER A 158 -8.78 19.70 9.22
C SER A 158 -8.35 19.11 10.57
N GLY A 159 -7.11 18.63 10.63
CA GLY A 159 -6.52 18.02 11.83
C GLY A 159 -7.03 16.62 12.18
N CYS A 160 -7.89 16.01 11.35
CA CYS A 160 -8.39 14.65 11.50
C CYS A 160 -7.80 13.73 10.44
N LEU A 161 -7.97 12.43 10.64
CA LEU A 161 -7.57 11.42 9.67
C LEU A 161 -8.50 11.49 8.44
N PRO A 162 -8.01 11.51 7.21
CA PRO A 162 -8.83 11.30 6.03
C PRO A 162 -9.57 9.97 6.12
N ILE A 163 -10.81 9.94 5.66
CA ILE A 163 -11.64 8.73 5.62
C ILE A 163 -11.83 8.33 4.15
N GLU A 164 -11.44 7.12 3.81
CA GLU A 164 -11.80 6.48 2.55
C GLU A 164 -13.04 5.62 2.79
N LEU A 165 -14.17 6.12 2.29
CA LEU A 165 -15.48 5.47 2.41
C LEU A 165 -15.72 4.62 1.17
N HIS A 166 -15.54 3.31 1.31
CA HIS A 166 -15.77 2.33 0.26
C HIS A 166 -17.18 1.76 0.34
N TRP A 167 -17.76 1.42 -0.81
CA TRP A 167 -18.98 0.61 -0.93
C TRP A 167 -18.74 -0.64 -1.79
N ASP A 168 -17.58 -0.74 -2.41
CA ASP A 168 -17.12 -1.86 -3.20
C ASP A 168 -15.61 -1.99 -3.02
N LEU A 169 -15.12 -3.17 -2.71
CA LEU A 169 -13.70 -3.48 -2.60
C LEU A 169 -13.11 -4.01 -3.91
N ALA A 170 -14.00 -4.41 -4.85
CA ALA A 170 -13.62 -4.92 -6.14
C ALA A 170 -13.16 -3.78 -7.06
N ASP A 171 -11.99 -3.94 -7.63
CA ASP A 171 -11.52 -3.13 -8.76
C ASP A 171 -11.62 -4.01 -10.01
N ASP A 172 -12.73 -3.90 -10.73
CA ASP A 172 -13.11 -4.79 -11.83
C ASP A 172 -12.08 -4.84 -12.98
N HIS A 173 -11.13 -3.92 -13.01
CA HIS A 173 -10.20 -3.81 -14.15
C HIS A 173 -9.03 -4.78 -14.07
N PHE A 174 -8.59 -5.18 -12.88
CA PHE A 174 -7.36 -5.96 -12.75
C PHE A 174 -7.57 -7.39 -12.26
N PHE A 175 -8.44 -7.60 -11.30
CA PHE A 175 -8.70 -8.90 -10.70
C PHE A 175 -10.19 -9.21 -10.76
N LYS A 176 -10.66 -9.75 -11.89
CA LYS A 176 -12.06 -10.24 -12.05
C LYS A 176 -12.52 -11.23 -10.95
N GLN A 177 -11.57 -11.68 -10.14
CA GLN A 177 -11.80 -12.67 -9.09
C GLN A 177 -11.93 -12.03 -7.69
N ILE A 178 -11.65 -10.71 -7.54
CA ILE A 178 -11.77 -10.03 -6.23
C ILE A 178 -13.24 -9.82 -5.84
N SER A 179 -14.16 -9.64 -6.80
CA SER A 179 -15.59 -9.62 -6.49
C SER A 179 -16.05 -10.87 -5.74
N LYS A 180 -15.46 -12.04 -6.07
CA LYS A 180 -15.71 -13.29 -5.35
C LYS A 180 -15.19 -13.26 -3.91
N PHE A 181 -14.07 -12.58 -3.66
CA PHE A 181 -13.57 -12.40 -2.29
C PHE A 181 -14.58 -11.60 -1.46
N GLU A 182 -15.10 -10.53 -2.01
CA GLU A 182 -16.07 -9.69 -1.31
C GLU A 182 -17.36 -10.45 -1.00
N GLU A 183 -17.91 -11.19 -1.97
CA GLU A 183 -19.06 -12.07 -1.75
C GLU A 183 -18.81 -13.11 -0.65
N ASP A 184 -17.61 -13.73 -0.63
CA ASP A 184 -17.24 -14.75 0.35
C ASP A 184 -16.98 -14.15 1.75
N MET A 185 -16.55 -12.90 1.84
CA MET A 185 -16.14 -12.23 3.09
C MET A 185 -17.34 -11.72 3.89
N TRP A 186 -18.34 -11.10 3.24
CA TRP A 186 -19.48 -10.49 3.94
C TRP A 186 -20.20 -11.40 4.94
N PRO A 187 -20.42 -12.70 4.68
CA PRO A 187 -21.02 -13.61 5.65
C PRO A 187 -20.18 -13.89 6.89
N ASN A 188 -18.88 -13.57 6.87
CA ASN A 188 -17.90 -13.93 7.87
C ASN A 188 -17.39 -12.72 8.68
N ILE A 189 -18.02 -11.54 8.56
CA ILE A 189 -17.65 -10.37 9.35
C ILE A 189 -17.99 -10.61 10.83
N LEU A 190 -17.15 -10.03 11.70
CA LEU A 190 -17.24 -10.18 13.14
C LEU A 190 -17.43 -8.81 13.80
N PRO A 191 -18.20 -8.72 14.90
CA PRO A 191 -18.33 -7.47 15.63
C PRO A 191 -17.01 -7.09 16.32
N VAL A 192 -16.66 -5.81 16.25
CA VAL A 192 -15.49 -5.22 16.93
C VAL A 192 -15.87 -3.90 17.56
N ASN A 193 -15.14 -3.48 18.59
CA ASN A 193 -15.30 -2.15 19.18
C ASN A 193 -14.05 -1.29 18.91
N ILE A 194 -14.26 -0.09 18.43
CA ILE A 194 -13.24 0.96 18.35
C ILE A 194 -13.52 2.00 19.45
N GLY A 195 -12.81 1.89 20.55
CA GLY A 195 -13.20 2.58 21.78
C GLY A 195 -14.57 2.11 22.27
N GLU A 196 -15.54 3.02 22.40
CA GLU A 196 -16.93 2.68 22.77
C GLU A 196 -17.87 2.56 21.55
N ALA A 197 -17.38 2.74 20.34
CA ALA A 197 -18.18 2.62 19.13
C ALA A 197 -18.20 1.18 18.63
N HIS A 198 -19.36 0.74 18.12
CA HIS A 198 -19.51 -0.56 17.48
C HIS A 198 -19.15 -0.46 15.99
N ALA A 199 -18.47 -1.47 15.49
CA ALA A 199 -18.16 -1.67 14.08
C ALA A 199 -18.09 -3.18 13.78
N ASN A 200 -17.77 -3.52 12.56
CA ASN A 200 -17.43 -4.88 12.15
C ASN A 200 -15.99 -4.94 11.64
N GLU A 201 -15.38 -6.10 11.73
CA GLU A 201 -14.08 -6.42 11.15
C GLU A 201 -14.16 -7.71 10.32
N MET A 202 -13.20 -7.93 9.45
CA MET A 202 -13.07 -9.19 8.72
C MET A 202 -12.70 -10.32 9.69
N GLY A 203 -13.23 -11.52 9.44
CA GLY A 203 -12.66 -12.72 10.06
C GLY A 203 -11.17 -12.83 9.77
N LEU A 204 -10.42 -13.49 10.65
CA LEU A 204 -8.96 -13.47 10.62
C LEU A 204 -8.34 -13.96 9.31
N GLU A 205 -8.93 -15.01 8.72
CA GLU A 205 -8.51 -15.54 7.43
C GLU A 205 -8.80 -14.55 6.30
N ASP A 206 -9.99 -13.94 6.30
CA ASP A 206 -10.37 -12.91 5.32
C ASP A 206 -9.45 -11.68 5.44
N LEU A 207 -9.09 -11.28 6.67
CA LEU A 207 -8.16 -10.19 6.90
C LEU A 207 -6.78 -10.48 6.32
N ALA A 208 -6.27 -11.71 6.49
CA ALA A 208 -4.99 -12.13 5.92
C ALA A 208 -5.03 -12.15 4.38
N ILE A 209 -6.10 -12.68 3.78
CA ILE A 209 -6.31 -12.68 2.33
C ILE A 209 -6.41 -11.25 1.81
N PHE A 210 -7.20 -10.39 2.47
CA PHE A 210 -7.37 -8.98 2.08
C PHE A 210 -6.06 -8.20 2.09
N GLN A 211 -5.19 -8.41 3.09
CA GLN A 211 -3.86 -7.79 3.10
C GLN A 211 -3.05 -8.21 1.86
N CYS A 212 -3.10 -9.49 1.49
CA CYS A 212 -2.40 -9.99 0.30
C CYS A 212 -3.00 -9.43 -0.99
N ILE A 213 -4.32 -9.37 -1.13
CA ILE A 213 -5.01 -8.74 -2.27
C ILE A 213 -4.60 -7.26 -2.38
N HIS A 214 -4.58 -6.54 -1.26
CA HIS A 214 -4.20 -5.13 -1.22
C HIS A 214 -2.74 -4.93 -1.65
N MET A 215 -1.81 -5.77 -1.19
CA MET A 215 -0.41 -5.75 -1.64
C MET A 215 -0.29 -6.11 -3.13
N ALA A 216 -1.05 -7.10 -3.62
CA ALA A 216 -1.09 -7.48 -5.03
C ALA A 216 -1.58 -6.33 -5.92
N LYS A 217 -2.65 -5.63 -5.52
CA LYS A 217 -3.09 -4.40 -6.20
C LYS A 217 -1.98 -3.35 -6.24
N HIS A 218 -1.36 -3.10 -5.11
CA HIS A 218 -0.30 -2.09 -5.05
C HIS A 218 0.91 -2.44 -5.91
N ILE A 219 1.42 -3.68 -5.89
CA ILE A 219 2.60 -4.03 -6.68
C ILE A 219 2.32 -3.92 -8.17
N VAL A 220 1.10 -4.19 -8.58
CA VAL A 220 0.70 -4.03 -9.97
C VAL A 220 0.68 -2.54 -10.38
N TYR A 221 0.11 -1.64 -9.57
CA TYR A 221 -0.12 -0.24 -9.95
C TYR A 221 1.01 0.72 -9.58
N ARG A 222 1.63 0.59 -8.40
CA ARG A 222 2.54 1.62 -7.85
C ARG A 222 3.72 1.07 -7.04
N GLY A 223 3.63 -0.20 -6.59
CA GLY A 223 4.48 -0.76 -5.56
C GLY A 223 3.94 -0.48 -4.16
N PHE A 224 4.52 -1.16 -3.16
CA PHE A 224 4.18 -0.99 -1.76
C PHE A 224 5.44 -1.06 -0.88
N GLY A 225 5.35 -0.50 0.33
CA GLY A 225 6.48 -0.44 1.26
C GLY A 225 6.46 -1.56 2.30
N ILE A 226 7.55 -1.66 3.05
CA ILE A 226 7.76 -2.72 4.08
C ILE A 226 6.69 -2.72 5.17
N ARG A 227 6.00 -1.62 5.44
CA ARG A 227 4.92 -1.58 6.43
C ARG A 227 3.83 -2.62 6.17
N HIS A 228 3.46 -2.85 4.91
CA HIS A 228 2.45 -3.84 4.55
C HIS A 228 2.89 -5.28 4.87
N LEU A 229 4.18 -5.55 4.66
CA LEU A 229 4.77 -6.84 5.06
C LEU A 229 4.82 -7.00 6.58
N ILE A 230 5.12 -5.93 7.32
CA ILE A 230 5.12 -5.94 8.79
C ILE A 230 3.71 -6.22 9.33
N ASP A 231 2.68 -5.58 8.75
CA ASP A 231 1.29 -5.84 9.09
C ASP A 231 0.95 -7.34 8.94
N PHE A 232 1.34 -7.93 7.81
CA PHE A 232 1.11 -9.35 7.53
C PHE A 232 1.95 -10.27 8.44
N ALA A 233 3.23 -9.98 8.62
CA ALA A 233 4.11 -10.78 9.49
C ALA A 233 3.63 -10.77 10.95
N LEU A 234 3.17 -9.64 11.47
CA LEU A 234 2.59 -9.54 12.80
C LEU A 234 1.29 -10.34 12.93
N LEU A 235 0.43 -10.31 11.91
CA LEU A 235 -0.79 -11.11 11.89
C LEU A 235 -0.47 -12.61 11.97
N VAL A 236 0.44 -13.08 11.10
CA VAL A 236 0.85 -14.50 11.07
C VAL A 236 1.53 -14.91 12.38
N ASN A 237 2.50 -14.14 12.89
CA ASN A 237 3.23 -14.49 14.11
C ASN A 237 2.34 -14.50 15.37
N LYS A 238 1.33 -13.62 15.46
CA LYS A 238 0.49 -13.49 16.65
C LYS A 238 -0.79 -14.32 16.60
N ARG A 239 -1.36 -14.49 15.43
CA ARG A 239 -2.68 -15.09 15.25
C ARG A 239 -2.70 -16.24 14.22
N GLY A 240 -1.57 -16.57 13.60
CA GLY A 240 -1.50 -17.56 12.52
C GLY A 240 -1.92 -18.98 12.91
N ASN A 241 -1.89 -19.32 14.20
CA ASN A 241 -2.40 -20.60 14.72
C ASN A 241 -3.94 -20.70 14.71
N GLU A 242 -4.65 -19.59 14.47
CA GLU A 242 -6.11 -19.51 14.39
C GLU A 242 -6.61 -19.55 12.93
N ILE A 243 -5.70 -19.56 11.95
CA ILE A 243 -6.01 -19.59 10.51
C ILE A 243 -5.96 -21.04 9.99
N ASP A 244 -6.96 -21.44 9.23
CA ASP A 244 -6.89 -22.65 8.41
C ASP A 244 -6.07 -22.37 7.13
N TRP A 245 -4.78 -22.70 7.20
CA TRP A 245 -3.84 -22.39 6.11
C TRP A 245 -4.09 -23.17 4.83
N PHE A 246 -4.73 -24.34 4.87
CA PHE A 246 -5.11 -25.05 3.66
C PHE A 246 -6.27 -24.33 2.96
N ASN A 247 -7.31 -23.96 3.71
CA ASN A 247 -8.43 -23.19 3.18
C ASN A 247 -7.96 -21.81 2.69
N PHE A 248 -7.08 -21.13 3.47
CA PHE A 248 -6.46 -19.86 3.07
C PHE A 248 -5.78 -19.98 1.69
N LEU A 249 -4.92 -20.99 1.47
CA LEU A 249 -4.23 -21.18 0.19
C LEU A 249 -5.18 -21.54 -0.96
N ASP A 250 -6.20 -22.37 -0.72
CA ASP A 250 -7.19 -22.71 -1.74
C ASP A 250 -8.02 -21.49 -2.15
N ARG A 251 -8.37 -20.62 -1.19
CA ARG A 251 -8.99 -19.33 -1.48
C ARG A 251 -8.05 -18.38 -2.24
N CYS A 252 -6.78 -18.35 -1.90
CA CYS A 252 -5.77 -17.58 -2.65
C CYS A 252 -5.66 -18.05 -4.11
N LYS A 253 -5.78 -19.37 -4.38
CA LYS A 253 -5.88 -19.90 -5.76
C LYS A 253 -7.15 -19.41 -6.44
N LYS A 254 -8.30 -19.48 -5.75
CA LYS A 254 -9.60 -19.01 -6.26
C LYS A 254 -9.54 -17.53 -6.66
N TYR A 255 -8.79 -16.70 -5.92
CA TYR A 255 -8.66 -15.27 -6.16
C TYR A 255 -7.46 -14.89 -7.05
N GLY A 256 -6.68 -15.86 -7.55
CA GLY A 256 -5.58 -15.63 -8.48
C GLY A 256 -4.35 -14.97 -7.88
N ILE A 257 -4.12 -15.12 -6.57
CA ILE A 257 -2.98 -14.52 -5.85
C ILE A 257 -2.08 -15.57 -5.17
N TYR A 258 -2.23 -16.84 -5.53
CA TYR A 258 -1.58 -17.96 -4.82
C TYR A 258 -0.06 -17.84 -4.78
N LYS A 259 0.59 -17.71 -5.95
CA LYS A 259 2.06 -17.61 -5.99
C LYS A 259 2.56 -16.34 -5.33
N PHE A 260 1.87 -15.21 -5.56
CA PHE A 260 2.20 -13.96 -4.89
C PHE A 260 2.22 -14.11 -3.36
N VAL A 261 1.22 -14.77 -2.79
CA VAL A 261 1.12 -15.00 -1.33
C VAL A 261 2.30 -15.84 -0.82
N LEU A 262 2.67 -16.91 -1.52
CA LEU A 262 3.83 -17.72 -1.14
C LEU A 262 5.11 -16.89 -1.14
N GLN A 263 5.30 -16.01 -2.13
CA GLN A 263 6.46 -15.11 -2.20
C GLN A 263 6.43 -14.04 -1.10
N VAL A 264 5.25 -13.50 -0.74
CA VAL A 264 5.10 -12.61 0.41
C VAL A 264 5.51 -13.31 1.71
N MET A 265 5.11 -14.57 1.91
CA MET A 265 5.51 -15.36 3.08
C MET A 265 7.03 -15.55 3.15
N LEU A 266 7.69 -15.87 2.03
CA LEU A 266 9.15 -15.99 1.96
C LEU A 266 9.85 -14.68 2.29
N VAL A 267 9.40 -13.56 1.73
CA VAL A 267 9.95 -12.23 2.03
C VAL A 267 9.76 -11.87 3.50
N CYS A 268 8.59 -12.13 4.09
CA CYS A 268 8.35 -11.87 5.50
C CYS A 268 9.21 -12.77 6.41
N ASN A 269 9.44 -14.02 6.03
CA ASN A 269 10.36 -14.91 6.74
C ASN A 269 11.80 -14.38 6.67
N GLU A 270 12.30 -14.00 5.49
CA GLU A 270 13.67 -13.48 5.30
C GLU A 270 13.88 -12.13 6.01
N LEU A 271 12.94 -11.19 5.85
CA LEU A 271 13.10 -9.83 6.36
C LEU A 271 12.74 -9.70 7.84
N PHE A 272 11.81 -10.48 8.38
CA PHE A 272 11.25 -10.25 9.70
C PHE A 272 11.24 -11.48 10.61
N ASP A 273 11.88 -12.58 10.19
CA ASP A 273 11.87 -13.86 10.90
C ASP A 273 10.42 -14.34 11.17
N MET A 274 9.50 -14.07 10.25
CA MET A 274 8.13 -14.57 10.32
C MET A 274 8.14 -16.10 10.27
N VAL A 275 7.48 -16.75 11.22
CA VAL A 275 7.40 -18.22 11.22
C VAL A 275 6.40 -18.66 10.17
N ILE A 276 6.87 -19.37 9.14
CA ILE A 276 5.98 -19.99 8.15
C ILE A 276 5.17 -21.09 8.87
N PRO A 277 3.82 -21.08 8.72
CA PRO A 277 2.98 -22.08 9.37
C PRO A 277 3.35 -23.52 8.94
N ARG A 278 3.55 -24.42 9.88
CA ARG A 278 4.00 -25.80 9.63
C ARG A 278 3.14 -26.55 8.63
N GLN A 279 1.83 -26.26 8.61
CA GLN A 279 0.87 -26.89 7.71
C GLN A 279 1.19 -26.67 6.24
N ILE A 280 1.85 -25.58 5.91
CA ILE A 280 2.14 -25.15 4.54
C ILE A 280 3.64 -24.99 4.26
N GLU A 281 4.51 -25.28 5.21
CA GLU A 281 5.96 -25.13 5.09
C GLU A 281 6.53 -25.87 3.87
N SER A 282 6.01 -27.09 3.60
CA SER A 282 6.42 -27.88 2.44
C SER A 282 5.85 -27.39 1.09
N ILE A 283 4.84 -26.50 1.15
CA ILE A 283 4.17 -25.95 -0.02
C ILE A 283 4.83 -24.64 -0.45
N VAL A 284 5.40 -23.91 0.50
CA VAL A 284 6.09 -22.65 0.22
C VAL A 284 7.31 -22.95 -0.64
N ASP A 285 7.20 -22.65 -1.92
CA ASP A 285 8.19 -22.97 -2.95
C ASP A 285 9.46 -22.15 -2.74
N ASN A 286 10.62 -22.81 -2.91
CA ASN A 286 11.95 -22.20 -2.84
C ASN A 286 12.37 -21.54 -4.18
N ASP A 287 11.43 -21.15 -5.05
CA ASP A 287 11.76 -20.36 -6.24
C ASP A 287 12.20 -18.96 -5.86
N ASN A 288 13.48 -18.79 -5.60
CA ASN A 288 14.10 -17.52 -5.21
C ASN A 288 14.62 -16.71 -6.42
N SER A 289 14.25 -17.09 -7.65
CA SER A 289 14.85 -16.52 -8.88
C SER A 289 14.68 -15.00 -8.98
N TYR A 290 13.56 -14.44 -8.50
CA TYR A 290 13.27 -12.99 -8.49
C TYR A 290 13.07 -12.42 -7.07
N LEU A 291 13.35 -13.18 -6.02
CA LEU A 291 13.09 -12.74 -4.64
C LEU A 291 13.88 -11.46 -4.29
N ASN A 292 15.14 -11.37 -4.70
CA ASN A 292 15.95 -10.18 -4.50
C ASN A 292 15.43 -8.95 -5.27
N GLU A 293 14.90 -9.16 -6.47
CA GLU A 293 14.24 -8.12 -7.27
C GLU A 293 12.95 -7.66 -6.60
N PHE A 294 12.18 -8.58 -6.05
CA PHE A 294 10.95 -8.28 -5.31
C PHE A 294 11.23 -7.46 -4.05
N ILE A 295 12.19 -7.89 -3.22
CA ILE A 295 12.63 -7.13 -2.04
C ILE A 295 13.13 -5.74 -2.45
N ARG A 296 13.93 -5.64 -3.51
CA ARG A 296 14.41 -4.34 -4.01
C ARG A 296 13.25 -3.45 -4.45
N ASP A 297 12.28 -3.97 -5.20
CA ASP A 297 11.11 -3.19 -5.63
C ASP A 297 10.31 -2.64 -4.46
N ILE A 298 10.13 -3.44 -3.40
CA ILE A 298 9.45 -3.03 -2.15
C ILE A 298 10.18 -1.87 -1.47
N PHE A 299 11.51 -1.97 -1.32
CA PHE A 299 12.31 -0.90 -0.69
C PHE A 299 12.38 0.37 -1.55
N GLU A 300 12.39 0.25 -2.87
CA GLU A 300 12.39 1.41 -3.78
C GLU A 300 11.02 2.07 -3.91
N SER A 301 9.93 1.39 -3.55
CA SER A 301 8.57 1.91 -3.71
C SER A 301 8.12 2.80 -2.56
N GLY A 302 8.56 2.55 -1.32
CA GLY A 302 7.98 3.21 -0.14
C GLY A 302 6.48 2.90 0.03
N VAL A 303 5.85 3.46 1.06
CA VAL A 303 4.43 3.17 1.36
C VAL A 303 3.47 3.67 0.29
N HIS A 304 3.80 4.75 -0.39
CA HIS A 304 2.92 5.39 -1.38
C HIS A 304 3.25 5.02 -2.84
N GLY A 305 4.16 4.06 -3.04
CA GLY A 305 4.67 3.69 -4.37
C GLY A 305 5.72 4.68 -4.89
N LYS A 306 6.34 4.33 -6.02
CA LYS A 306 7.40 5.15 -6.63
C LYS A 306 6.87 6.52 -7.03
N LYS A 307 7.54 7.57 -6.56
CA LYS A 307 7.17 8.97 -6.81
C LYS A 307 7.89 9.56 -8.03
N ASP A 308 8.97 8.92 -8.50
CA ASP A 308 9.70 9.44 -9.65
C ASP A 308 8.92 9.19 -10.95
N PHE A 309 9.07 10.16 -11.87
CA PHE A 309 8.34 10.15 -13.13
C PHE A 309 8.60 8.89 -13.98
N VAL A 310 9.86 8.44 -14.02
CA VAL A 310 10.29 7.29 -14.84
C VAL A 310 9.63 6.01 -14.34
N SER A 311 9.64 5.77 -13.04
CA SER A 311 8.99 4.62 -12.41
C SER A 311 7.47 4.68 -12.55
N SER A 312 6.84 5.83 -12.29
CA SER A 312 5.39 6.01 -12.48
C SER A 312 4.95 5.72 -13.92
N MET A 313 5.75 6.13 -14.90
CA MET A 313 5.49 5.84 -16.30
C MET A 313 5.76 4.39 -16.66
N ALA A 314 6.80 3.77 -16.11
CA ALA A 314 7.09 2.34 -16.33
C ALA A 314 5.92 1.45 -15.83
N TYR A 315 5.27 1.83 -14.74
CA TYR A 315 4.03 1.21 -14.27
C TYR A 315 2.90 1.33 -15.30
N ASN A 316 2.64 2.54 -15.79
CA ASN A 316 1.61 2.77 -16.81
C ASN A 316 1.90 1.99 -18.11
N PHE A 317 3.18 1.87 -18.50
CA PHE A 317 3.59 1.08 -19.66
C PHE A 317 3.39 -0.43 -19.47
N ALA A 318 3.62 -0.95 -18.27
CA ALA A 318 3.39 -2.36 -17.98
C ALA A 318 1.89 -2.72 -18.06
N HIS A 319 1.00 -1.79 -17.71
CA HIS A 319 -0.45 -2.00 -17.70
C HIS A 319 -1.13 -1.94 -19.06
N THR A 320 -0.69 -1.05 -19.96
CA THR A 320 -1.34 -0.91 -21.27
C THR A 320 -1.26 -2.15 -22.16
N ASP A 321 -0.47 -3.17 -21.77
CA ASP A 321 -0.42 -4.45 -22.49
C ASP A 321 -1.54 -5.42 -22.11
N ASN A 322 -2.13 -5.28 -20.93
CA ASN A 322 -3.15 -6.22 -20.44
C ASN A 322 -4.56 -5.90 -21.00
N GLU A 323 -4.81 -4.64 -21.40
CA GLU A 323 -6.10 -4.22 -21.98
C GLU A 323 -6.30 -4.62 -23.46
N ASP A 324 -5.24 -4.92 -24.21
CA ASP A 324 -5.28 -5.23 -25.65
C ASP A 324 -4.92 -6.71 -25.95
N ASN A 325 -5.75 -7.67 -25.52
CA ASN A 325 -5.74 -9.09 -25.98
C ASN A 325 -4.36 -9.71 -26.30
N GLY A 326 -3.40 -9.66 -25.38
CA GLY A 326 -2.23 -10.55 -25.39
C GLY A 326 -1.22 -10.42 -26.54
N LYS A 327 -1.30 -9.39 -27.37
CA LYS A 327 -0.29 -9.13 -28.41
C LYS A 327 0.82 -8.26 -27.85
N ASN A 328 2.00 -8.85 -27.64
CA ASN A 328 3.22 -8.12 -27.30
C ASN A 328 3.46 -6.98 -28.30
N LYS A 329 3.14 -5.75 -27.94
CA LYS A 329 3.48 -4.58 -28.75
C LYS A 329 4.99 -4.31 -28.61
N SER A 330 5.66 -4.02 -29.73
CA SER A 330 7.08 -3.65 -29.64
C SER A 330 7.28 -2.43 -28.74
N PRO A 331 8.42 -2.30 -28.03
CA PRO A 331 8.72 -1.13 -27.20
C PRO A 331 8.52 0.20 -27.92
N PHE A 332 8.83 0.25 -29.21
CA PHE A 332 8.59 1.42 -30.07
C PHE A 332 7.10 1.77 -30.19
N LYS A 333 6.22 0.77 -30.32
CA LYS A 333 4.77 1.01 -30.43
C LYS A 333 4.17 1.53 -29.11
N LYS A 334 4.71 1.07 -27.98
CA LYS A 334 4.35 1.58 -26.65
C LYS A 334 4.76 3.05 -26.50
N TYR A 335 5.99 3.36 -26.88
CA TYR A 335 6.51 4.73 -26.87
C TYR A 335 5.68 5.65 -27.75
N MET A 336 5.30 5.19 -28.93
CA MET A 336 4.42 5.96 -29.84
C MET A 336 3.02 6.16 -29.23
N ASN A 337 2.43 5.17 -28.57
CA ASN A 337 1.15 5.32 -27.90
C ASN A 337 1.21 6.30 -26.71
N PHE A 338 2.35 6.41 -26.05
CA PHE A 338 2.56 7.40 -25.00
C PHE A 338 2.67 8.82 -25.57
N LEU A 339 3.44 9.01 -26.61
CA LEU A 339 3.56 10.32 -27.28
C LEU A 339 2.26 10.75 -27.95
N PHE A 340 1.52 9.80 -28.48
CA PHE A 340 0.29 9.98 -29.25
C PHE A 340 -0.81 9.06 -28.70
N PRO A 341 -1.28 9.30 -27.46
CA PRO A 341 -2.32 8.47 -26.84
C PRO A 341 -3.63 8.59 -27.64
N LYS A 342 -4.49 7.58 -27.48
CA LYS A 342 -5.86 7.69 -28.01
C LYS A 342 -6.55 8.89 -27.38
N VAL A 343 -7.09 9.78 -28.18
CA VAL A 343 -7.67 11.04 -27.67
C VAL A 343 -8.85 10.78 -26.73
N GLU A 344 -9.56 9.67 -26.93
CA GLU A 344 -10.67 9.22 -26.08
C GLU A 344 -10.23 8.96 -24.64
N THR A 345 -9.00 8.49 -24.43
CA THR A 345 -8.43 8.18 -23.11
C THR A 345 -7.71 9.38 -22.47
N MET A 346 -7.59 10.51 -23.15
CA MET A 346 -6.95 11.71 -22.62
C MET A 346 -7.85 12.42 -21.60
N SER A 347 -7.23 13.19 -20.70
CA SER A 347 -7.94 13.97 -19.68
C SER A 347 -8.95 14.96 -20.27
N ASP A 348 -9.83 15.50 -19.44
CA ASP A 348 -10.88 16.45 -19.85
C ASP A 348 -10.35 17.74 -20.48
N THR A 349 -9.10 18.08 -20.24
CA THR A 349 -8.41 19.18 -20.92
C THR A 349 -8.45 19.05 -22.45
N TYR A 350 -8.62 17.82 -22.98
CA TYR A 350 -8.64 17.51 -24.42
C TYR A 350 -10.05 17.23 -24.95
N ASN A 351 -11.11 17.58 -24.21
CA ASN A 351 -12.51 17.35 -24.62
C ASN A 351 -12.85 17.98 -25.99
N TYR A 352 -12.18 19.06 -26.35
CA TYR A 352 -12.33 19.66 -27.71
C TYR A 352 -11.96 18.69 -28.82
N ALA A 353 -10.95 17.83 -28.59
CA ALA A 353 -10.51 16.87 -29.60
C ALA A 353 -11.31 15.55 -29.52
N LYS A 354 -11.86 15.20 -28.37
CA LYS A 354 -12.76 14.02 -28.22
C LYS A 354 -14.02 14.21 -29.11
N LYS A 355 -14.49 15.47 -29.25
CA LYS A 355 -15.67 15.82 -30.03
C LYS A 355 -15.41 15.87 -31.55
N TYR A 356 -14.21 16.25 -31.98
CA TYR A 356 -13.87 16.45 -33.38
C TYR A 356 -12.57 15.73 -33.75
N LYS A 357 -12.64 14.61 -34.45
CA LYS A 357 -11.49 13.77 -34.86
C LYS A 357 -10.39 14.53 -35.63
N VAL A 358 -10.76 15.56 -36.39
CA VAL A 358 -9.81 16.41 -37.13
C VAL A 358 -8.83 17.13 -36.19
N LEU A 359 -9.20 17.32 -34.92
CA LEU A 359 -8.38 18.01 -33.92
C LEU A 359 -7.43 17.04 -33.16
N HIS A 360 -7.41 15.74 -33.46
CA HIS A 360 -6.48 14.81 -32.83
C HIS A 360 -5.01 15.22 -32.96
N PRO A 361 -4.48 15.65 -34.13
CA PRO A 361 -3.10 16.14 -34.23
C PRO A 361 -2.81 17.35 -33.34
N VAL A 362 -3.79 18.25 -33.20
CA VAL A 362 -3.69 19.43 -32.32
C VAL A 362 -3.63 19.00 -30.84
N ALA A 363 -4.45 18.02 -30.45
CA ALA A 363 -4.42 17.47 -29.09
C ALA A 363 -3.07 16.81 -28.76
N TRP A 364 -2.49 16.07 -29.70
CA TRP A 364 -1.16 15.49 -29.54
C TRP A 364 -0.06 16.55 -29.44
N GLY A 365 -0.11 17.59 -30.28
CA GLY A 365 0.81 18.73 -30.15
C GLY A 365 0.70 19.42 -28.79
N HIS A 366 -0.52 19.69 -28.33
CA HIS A 366 -0.81 20.25 -27.01
C HIS A 366 -0.30 19.34 -25.88
N HIS A 367 -0.52 18.02 -25.99
CA HIS A 367 -0.03 17.02 -25.03
C HIS A 367 1.49 17.02 -24.93
N LEU A 368 2.20 17.02 -26.05
CA LEU A 368 3.66 17.05 -26.10
C LEU A 368 4.22 18.36 -25.52
N VAL A 369 3.67 19.51 -25.90
CA VAL A 369 4.06 20.81 -25.36
C VAL A 369 3.85 20.86 -23.85
N ARG A 370 2.69 20.42 -23.36
CA ARG A 370 2.40 20.36 -21.93
C ARG A 370 3.35 19.42 -21.19
N GLY A 371 3.71 18.27 -21.79
CA GLY A 371 4.70 17.33 -21.24
C GLY A 371 6.10 17.96 -21.12
N VAL A 372 6.55 18.70 -22.15
CA VAL A 372 7.85 19.38 -22.13
C VAL A 372 7.90 20.50 -21.09
N PHE A 373 6.82 21.30 -20.98
CA PHE A 373 6.75 22.45 -20.05
C PHE A 373 6.20 22.09 -18.67
N ASN A 374 5.92 20.80 -18.40
CA ASN A 374 5.53 20.38 -17.06
C ASN A 374 6.68 20.66 -16.08
N LYS A 375 6.42 21.52 -15.06
CA LYS A 375 7.40 21.95 -14.05
C LYS A 375 7.60 20.92 -12.93
N ASP A 376 6.75 19.92 -12.87
CA ASP A 376 6.82 18.88 -11.83
C ASP A 376 8.02 17.94 -12.03
N TYR A 377 8.65 17.96 -13.20
CA TYR A 377 9.75 17.08 -13.57
C TYR A 377 10.93 17.85 -14.20
N SER A 378 12.14 17.53 -13.74
CA SER A 378 13.37 18.11 -14.26
C SER A 378 13.69 17.61 -15.69
N ILE A 379 14.52 18.36 -16.43
CA ILE A 379 14.98 17.97 -17.77
C ILE A 379 15.74 16.63 -17.71
N ASN A 380 16.53 16.39 -16.65
CA ASN A 380 17.26 15.15 -16.48
C ASN A 380 16.34 13.95 -16.27
N GLU A 381 15.23 14.11 -15.54
CA GLU A 381 14.20 13.05 -15.40
C GLU A 381 13.52 12.75 -16.73
N LYS A 382 13.25 13.77 -17.55
CA LYS A 382 12.66 13.58 -18.89
C LYS A 382 13.62 12.86 -19.86
N ILE A 383 14.94 13.09 -19.76
CA ILE A 383 15.96 12.38 -20.55
C ILE A 383 16.08 10.93 -20.07
N LYS A 384 16.17 10.69 -18.76
CA LYS A 384 16.16 9.34 -18.17
C LYS A 384 14.93 8.55 -18.59
N PHE A 385 13.77 9.22 -18.71
CA PHE A 385 12.54 8.62 -19.20
C PHE A 385 12.73 7.91 -20.54
N THR A 386 13.39 8.55 -21.50
CA THR A 386 13.54 7.98 -22.84
C THR A 386 14.50 6.78 -22.91
N THR A 387 15.44 6.66 -21.96
CA THR A 387 16.47 5.62 -21.98
C THR A 387 16.20 4.48 -21.00
N GLU A 388 15.57 4.75 -19.88
CA GLU A 388 15.42 3.81 -18.77
C GLU A 388 14.00 3.20 -18.64
N THR A 389 12.95 3.93 -19.04
CA THR A 389 11.55 3.51 -18.84
C THR A 389 11.25 2.14 -19.46
N VAL A 390 11.77 1.87 -20.65
CA VAL A 390 11.54 0.58 -21.33
C VAL A 390 12.18 -0.58 -20.56
N THR A 391 13.40 -0.36 -20.06
CA THR A 391 14.13 -1.40 -19.29
C THR A 391 13.47 -1.64 -17.92
N ILE A 392 13.04 -0.56 -17.23
CA ILE A 392 12.34 -0.64 -15.95
C ILE A 392 10.98 -1.31 -16.13
N SER A 393 10.23 -0.93 -17.18
CA SER A 393 8.94 -1.54 -17.52
C SER A 393 9.06 -3.04 -17.81
N GLN A 394 10.11 -3.46 -18.53
CA GLN A 394 10.31 -4.87 -18.82
C GLN A 394 10.64 -5.67 -17.55
N LYS A 395 11.59 -5.21 -16.73
CA LYS A 395 11.93 -5.85 -15.45
C LYS A 395 10.71 -5.99 -14.53
N ARG A 396 9.86 -4.96 -14.51
CA ARG A 396 8.65 -4.99 -13.71
C ARG A 396 7.62 -5.98 -14.27
N LYS A 397 7.47 -6.04 -15.58
CA LYS A 397 6.62 -7.04 -16.23
C LYS A 397 7.08 -8.45 -15.91
N ASP A 398 8.39 -8.70 -15.95
CA ASP A 398 8.97 -9.99 -15.62
C ASP A 398 8.72 -10.35 -14.15
N LEU A 399 8.82 -9.38 -13.22
CA LEU A 399 8.48 -9.56 -11.81
C LEU A 399 6.99 -9.87 -11.61
N ILE A 400 6.08 -9.11 -12.24
CA ILE A 400 4.62 -9.33 -12.13
C ILE A 400 4.26 -10.71 -12.70
N ASN A 401 4.80 -11.07 -13.86
CA ASN A 401 4.59 -12.39 -14.46
C ASN A 401 5.13 -13.52 -13.56
N TRP A 402 6.30 -13.34 -12.93
CA TRP A 402 6.85 -14.32 -12.00
C TRP A 402 5.97 -14.47 -10.75
N LEU A 403 5.35 -13.40 -10.27
CA LEU A 403 4.39 -13.40 -9.17
C LEU A 403 3.02 -14.00 -9.58
N GLU A 404 2.80 -14.25 -10.86
CA GLU A 404 1.54 -14.72 -11.44
C GLU A 404 0.34 -13.77 -11.14
N LEU A 405 0.61 -12.46 -11.25
CA LEU A 405 -0.37 -11.39 -11.08
C LEU A 405 -0.80 -10.79 -12.42
#